data_07bf21323b18c42f15e6664db88dd7d8
#
_entry.id   07bf21323b18c42f15e6664db88dd7d8
#
_cell.length_a   1.000
_cell.length_b   1.000
_cell.length_c   1.000
_cell.angle_alpha   90.00
_cell.angle_beta   90.00
_cell.angle_gamma   90.00
#
_symmetry.space_group_name_H-M   'P 1'
#
loop_
_entity.id
_entity.type
_entity.pdbx_description
1 polymer ?
#
loop_
_entity_poly.entity_id
_entity_poly.type
_entity_poly.pdbx_seq_one_letter_code
_entity_poly.pdbx_strand_id
1 'polypeptide(L)'
;FIVYTGQGDLTDEGFDSAYKNAISKFDAIHRLTKEIAPDKIELALTSADAKRIYASGKKVAMIGIENGYPIGKDIKRVKEFYDLGARYMSLSHNGHSQLCDSNTGERDDVWLHGGVSPLGKEVIKEMNKWGIMIDVSHPAKSSMKDMIEFSKAPMIASHSSARALCNHSRNLDDEQLGWIKENGGVVQTVAFNAYVNTEKNNAYNKAATAFMEDIAKEQGFTMMSRADARKLDEKAQEAYYEQFMKIRKLAQDKMAENPDKFDPVNVSDFVDHIDYMVKKMGIDHVGISSDFDGGGGVSGWNDASETLN
;
A
#
# COMPACT_ATOMS: atom_id res chain seq x y z
N PHE A 1 9.65 4.02 3.23
CA PHE A 1 10.10 3.07 2.18
C PHE A 1 9.53 1.69 2.45
N ILE A 2 9.09 1.02 1.39
CA ILE A 2 8.41 -0.27 1.50
C ILE A 2 9.27 -1.39 0.90
N VAL A 3 9.57 -2.38 1.74
CA VAL A 3 10.12 -3.67 1.31
C VAL A 3 8.92 -4.57 0.96
N TYR A 4 8.39 -4.36 -0.25
CA TYR A 4 7.29 -5.16 -0.78
C TYR A 4 7.79 -6.41 -1.47
N THR A 5 7.12 -7.54 -1.23
CA THR A 5 7.33 -8.78 -2.00
C THR A 5 5.98 -9.35 -2.45
N GLY A 6 5.88 -9.70 -3.74
CA GLY A 6 4.66 -10.32 -4.26
C GLY A 6 4.34 -11.64 -3.56
N GLN A 7 3.07 -11.96 -3.45
CA GLN A 7 2.61 -13.28 -2.98
C GLN A 7 2.87 -14.31 -4.08
N GLY A 8 3.64 -15.35 -3.76
CA GLY A 8 3.88 -16.51 -4.58
C GLY A 8 3.26 -17.78 -3.99
N ASP A 9 3.62 -18.93 -4.54
CA ASP A 9 3.23 -20.22 -4.00
C ASP A 9 3.84 -20.44 -2.60
N LEU A 10 3.12 -21.11 -1.72
CA LEU A 10 3.56 -21.39 -0.35
C LEU A 10 4.56 -22.55 -0.30
N THR A 11 5.64 -22.42 -1.08
CA THR A 11 6.74 -23.39 -1.20
C THR A 11 8.06 -22.80 -0.70
N ASP A 12 9.02 -23.64 -0.39
CA ASP A 12 10.33 -23.20 0.09
C ASP A 12 11.05 -22.35 -1.01
N GLU A 13 10.91 -22.70 -2.28
CA GLU A 13 11.43 -21.93 -3.42
C GLU A 13 10.78 -20.56 -3.53
N GLY A 14 9.45 -20.48 -3.34
CA GLY A 14 8.71 -19.21 -3.33
C GLY A 14 9.17 -18.29 -2.20
N PHE A 15 9.31 -18.85 -0.99
CA PHE A 15 9.79 -18.12 0.18
C PHE A 15 11.23 -17.61 0.01
N ASP A 16 12.13 -18.44 -0.54
CA ASP A 16 13.53 -18.07 -0.76
C ASP A 16 13.68 -17.01 -1.85
N SER A 17 12.87 -17.08 -2.91
CA SER A 17 12.82 -16.05 -3.93
C SER A 17 12.37 -14.71 -3.35
N ALA A 18 11.29 -14.70 -2.56
CA ALA A 18 10.79 -13.51 -1.89
C ALA A 18 11.80 -12.94 -0.87
N TYR A 19 12.48 -13.81 -0.12
CA TYR A 19 13.53 -13.39 0.82
C TYR A 19 14.68 -12.67 0.10
N LYS A 20 15.21 -13.23 -0.98
CA LYS A 20 16.28 -12.60 -1.78
C LYS A 20 15.82 -11.24 -2.33
N ASN A 21 14.57 -11.15 -2.79
CA ASN A 21 13.98 -9.88 -3.24
C ASN A 21 13.87 -8.87 -2.10
N ALA A 22 13.44 -9.28 -0.91
CA ALA A 22 13.38 -8.40 0.26
C ALA A 22 14.76 -7.85 0.63
N ILE A 23 15.79 -8.72 0.71
CA ILE A 23 17.17 -8.30 1.01
C ILE A 23 17.66 -7.28 -0.01
N SER A 24 17.44 -7.51 -1.32
CA SER A 24 17.87 -6.55 -2.35
C SER A 24 17.23 -5.17 -2.19
N LYS A 25 15.99 -5.10 -1.68
CA LYS A 25 15.32 -3.83 -1.39
C LYS A 25 15.86 -3.14 -0.14
N PHE A 26 16.15 -3.89 0.93
CA PHE A 26 16.87 -3.36 2.09
C PHE A 26 18.23 -2.76 1.67
N ASP A 27 19.00 -3.47 0.85
CA ASP A 27 20.29 -3.00 0.34
C ASP A 27 20.14 -1.71 -0.46
N ALA A 28 19.10 -1.61 -1.32
CA ALA A 28 18.83 -0.40 -2.09
C ALA A 28 18.51 0.81 -1.19
N ILE A 29 17.71 0.61 -0.12
CA ILE A 29 17.38 1.66 0.84
C ILE A 29 18.63 2.08 1.63
N HIS A 30 19.46 1.13 2.06
CA HIS A 30 20.72 1.42 2.76
C HIS A 30 21.68 2.18 1.85
N ARG A 31 21.83 1.78 0.59
CA ARG A 31 22.66 2.52 -0.39
C ARG A 31 22.14 3.94 -0.59
N LEU A 32 20.82 4.12 -0.74
CA LEU A 32 20.23 5.46 -0.88
C LEU A 32 20.59 6.36 0.30
N THR A 33 20.45 5.86 1.52
CA THR A 33 20.61 6.65 2.74
C THR A 33 22.06 6.81 3.20
N LYS A 34 22.97 5.91 2.80
CA LYS A 34 24.38 5.91 3.25
C LYS A 34 25.37 6.34 2.17
N GLU A 35 25.06 6.10 0.87
CA GLU A 35 26.03 6.28 -0.22
C GLU A 35 25.53 7.29 -1.27
N ILE A 36 24.27 7.20 -1.70
CA ILE A 36 23.76 8.00 -2.82
C ILE A 36 23.37 9.41 -2.39
N ALA A 37 22.63 9.55 -1.29
CA ALA A 37 22.10 10.84 -0.84
C ALA A 37 22.16 11.02 0.70
N PRO A 38 23.29 10.72 1.38
CA PRO A 38 23.39 10.75 2.84
C PRO A 38 23.23 12.15 3.44
N ASP A 39 23.44 13.18 2.64
CA ASP A 39 23.23 14.61 2.98
C ASP A 39 21.77 15.05 2.86
N LYS A 40 20.93 14.30 2.14
CA LYS A 40 19.52 14.65 1.85
C LYS A 40 18.51 13.81 2.60
N ILE A 41 18.83 12.57 2.92
CA ILE A 41 17.93 11.60 3.54
C ILE A 41 18.67 10.70 4.53
N GLU A 42 18.01 10.35 5.62
CA GLU A 42 18.60 9.49 6.66
C GLU A 42 17.57 8.49 7.20
N LEU A 43 18.01 7.28 7.54
CA LEU A 43 17.15 6.23 8.08
C LEU A 43 16.87 6.47 9.56
N ALA A 44 15.59 6.58 9.91
CA ALA A 44 15.11 6.65 11.28
C ALA A 44 14.75 5.25 11.80
N LEU A 45 15.31 4.87 12.95
CA LEU A 45 15.03 3.61 13.63
C LEU A 45 14.12 3.80 14.85
N THR A 46 13.97 5.05 15.30
CA THR A 46 13.14 5.46 16.44
C THR A 46 12.39 6.77 16.14
N SER A 47 11.35 7.07 16.94
CA SER A 47 10.68 8.37 16.85
C SER A 47 11.61 9.55 17.19
N ALA A 48 12.61 9.34 18.05
CA ALA A 48 13.63 10.34 18.35
C ALA A 48 14.52 10.61 17.13
N ASP A 49 14.91 9.56 16.36
CA ASP A 49 15.63 9.72 15.11
C ASP A 49 14.83 10.52 14.11
N ALA A 50 13.53 10.20 13.93
CA ALA A 50 12.67 10.93 13.01
C ALA A 50 12.65 12.44 13.31
N LYS A 51 12.50 12.82 14.59
CA LYS A 51 12.52 14.22 15.04
C LYS A 51 13.89 14.87 14.81
N ARG A 52 14.99 14.18 15.14
CA ARG A 52 16.37 14.65 14.97
C ARG A 52 16.68 14.88 13.48
N ILE A 53 16.36 13.91 12.63
CA ILE A 53 16.61 13.97 11.18
C ILE A 53 15.81 15.12 10.55
N TYR A 54 14.53 15.23 10.89
CA TYR A 54 13.68 16.33 10.41
C TYR A 54 14.24 17.70 10.83
N ALA A 55 14.65 17.85 12.09
CA ALA A 55 15.25 19.09 12.57
C ALA A 55 16.59 19.45 11.89
N SER A 56 17.28 18.47 11.31
CA SER A 56 18.50 18.71 10.52
C SER A 56 18.23 19.14 9.08
N GLY A 57 16.96 19.21 8.65
CA GLY A 57 16.56 19.55 7.28
C GLY A 57 16.62 18.39 6.29
N LYS A 58 17.00 17.20 6.72
CA LYS A 58 17.00 15.98 5.88
C LYS A 58 15.58 15.37 5.81
N LYS A 59 15.34 14.60 4.77
CA LYS A 59 14.16 13.72 4.68
C LYS A 59 14.34 12.53 5.62
N VAL A 60 13.23 12.09 6.21
CA VAL A 60 13.20 10.93 7.11
C VAL A 60 12.83 9.70 6.32
N ALA A 61 13.71 8.69 6.29
CA ALA A 61 13.38 7.37 5.78
C ALA A 61 12.96 6.45 6.93
N MET A 62 11.86 5.72 6.78
CA MET A 62 11.44 4.63 7.65
C MET A 62 11.16 3.40 6.79
N ILE A 63 11.43 2.20 7.29
CA ILE A 63 11.25 0.96 6.54
C ILE A 63 10.05 0.17 7.10
N GLY A 64 9.09 -0.11 6.22
CA GLY A 64 8.03 -1.08 6.42
C GLY A 64 8.22 -2.29 5.51
N ILE A 65 7.74 -3.44 5.96
CA ILE A 65 7.65 -4.67 5.15
C ILE A 65 6.20 -4.89 4.78
N GLU A 66 5.93 -4.90 3.49
CA GLU A 66 4.61 -5.22 2.98
C GLU A 66 4.61 -6.63 2.41
N ASN A 67 3.87 -7.49 3.07
CA ASN A 67 3.82 -8.94 2.98
C ASN A 67 4.93 -9.66 3.79
N GLY A 68 4.55 -10.31 4.89
CA GLY A 68 5.43 -11.17 5.70
C GLY A 68 5.83 -12.49 5.02
N TYR A 69 5.42 -12.69 3.77
CA TYR A 69 5.73 -13.87 2.98
C TYR A 69 7.23 -14.24 2.92
N PRO A 70 8.19 -13.28 2.80
CA PRO A 70 9.63 -13.58 2.81
C PRO A 70 10.17 -14.14 4.15
N ILE A 71 9.39 -14.10 5.24
CA ILE A 71 9.75 -14.81 6.48
C ILE A 71 9.87 -16.31 6.18
N GLY A 72 9.07 -16.84 5.25
CA GLY A 72 9.02 -18.27 4.97
C GLY A 72 8.62 -19.04 6.22
N LYS A 73 9.44 -20.02 6.58
CA LYS A 73 9.29 -20.83 7.80
C LYS A 73 10.39 -20.51 8.84
N ASP A 74 11.31 -19.60 8.54
CA ASP A 74 12.42 -19.22 9.43
C ASP A 74 12.08 -17.97 10.23
N ILE A 75 11.62 -18.16 11.46
CA ILE A 75 11.25 -17.10 12.38
C ILE A 75 12.42 -16.14 12.72
N LYS A 76 13.69 -16.56 12.53
CA LYS A 76 14.86 -15.72 12.78
C LYS A 76 14.92 -14.54 11.82
N ARG A 77 14.28 -14.64 10.65
CA ARG A 77 14.19 -13.54 9.67
C ARG A 77 13.45 -12.32 10.24
N VAL A 78 12.59 -12.48 11.25
CA VAL A 78 11.97 -11.33 11.95
C VAL A 78 13.04 -10.44 12.59
N LYS A 79 13.97 -11.05 13.33
CA LYS A 79 15.09 -10.31 13.93
C LYS A 79 16.01 -9.70 12.88
N GLU A 80 16.34 -10.45 11.86
CA GLU A 80 17.17 -9.98 10.75
C GLU A 80 16.56 -8.75 10.08
N PHE A 81 15.28 -8.76 9.78
CA PHE A 81 14.59 -7.60 9.19
C PHE A 81 14.53 -6.40 10.14
N TYR A 82 14.38 -6.63 11.46
CA TYR A 82 14.52 -5.59 12.46
C TYR A 82 15.94 -4.98 12.45
N ASP A 83 16.97 -5.79 12.40
CA ASP A 83 18.36 -5.34 12.35
C ASP A 83 18.67 -4.57 11.07
N LEU A 84 18.00 -4.92 9.95
CA LEU A 84 18.03 -4.18 8.68
C LEU A 84 17.21 -2.88 8.70
N GLY A 85 16.51 -2.57 9.80
CA GLY A 85 15.84 -1.31 10.01
C GLY A 85 14.32 -1.32 9.82
N ALA A 86 13.70 -2.48 9.60
CA ALA A 86 12.23 -2.57 9.53
C ALA A 86 11.58 -2.22 10.88
N ARG A 87 10.46 -1.47 10.84
CA ARG A 87 9.72 -1.06 12.04
C ARG A 87 8.24 -1.39 12.00
N TYR A 88 7.70 -1.82 10.86
CA TYR A 88 6.39 -2.46 10.78
C TYR A 88 6.39 -3.55 9.70
N MET A 89 5.44 -4.50 9.80
CA MET A 89 5.27 -5.57 8.83
C MET A 89 3.82 -6.03 8.80
N SER A 90 3.24 -6.14 7.58
CA SER A 90 1.99 -6.86 7.36
C SER A 90 2.25 -8.36 7.20
N LEU A 91 1.38 -9.21 7.74
CA LEU A 91 1.59 -10.67 7.69
C LEU A 91 1.13 -11.29 6.35
N SER A 92 0.30 -10.59 5.58
CA SER A 92 -0.13 -10.96 4.22
C SER A 92 -0.28 -9.70 3.37
N HIS A 93 -0.41 -9.89 2.06
CA HIS A 93 -0.76 -8.86 1.08
C HIS A 93 -1.99 -9.32 0.27
N ASN A 94 -1.98 -9.22 -1.06
CA ASN A 94 -3.04 -9.73 -1.92
C ASN A 94 -2.85 -11.25 -2.14
N GLY A 95 -3.47 -12.04 -1.28
CA GLY A 95 -3.38 -13.50 -1.19
C GLY A 95 -3.03 -13.96 0.22
N HIS A 96 -3.56 -15.13 0.61
CA HIS A 96 -3.24 -15.75 1.90
C HIS A 96 -1.76 -16.12 1.95
N SER A 97 -1.10 -15.77 3.05
CA SER A 97 0.29 -16.17 3.29
C SER A 97 0.35 -17.40 4.19
N GLN A 98 1.54 -17.92 4.43
CA GLN A 98 1.76 -18.94 5.45
C GLN A 98 1.52 -18.44 6.89
N LEU A 99 1.36 -17.11 7.06
CA LEU A 99 1.22 -16.46 8.38
C LEU A 99 -0.23 -16.15 8.74
N CYS A 100 -1.04 -15.70 7.77
CA CYS A 100 -2.44 -15.36 8.00
C CYS A 100 -3.25 -15.23 6.70
N ASP A 101 -4.56 -15.16 6.87
CA ASP A 101 -5.48 -14.87 5.79
C ASP A 101 -5.47 -13.39 5.41
N SER A 102 -5.60 -13.16 4.10
CA SER A 102 -5.70 -11.84 3.46
C SER A 102 -7.18 -11.44 3.29
N ASN A 103 -7.43 -10.12 3.23
CA ASN A 103 -8.72 -9.55 2.86
C ASN A 103 -9.27 -10.04 1.50
N THR A 104 -8.38 -10.57 0.62
CA THR A 104 -8.78 -11.09 -0.70
C THR A 104 -9.71 -12.28 -0.62
N GLY A 105 -9.74 -13.02 0.49
CA GLY A 105 -10.70 -14.10 0.73
C GLY A 105 -12.16 -13.65 0.82
N GLU A 106 -12.43 -12.37 1.06
CA GLU A 106 -13.80 -11.85 1.03
C GLU A 106 -14.47 -11.94 -0.36
N ARG A 107 -13.68 -12.01 -1.42
CA ARG A 107 -14.21 -12.06 -2.80
C ARG A 107 -14.90 -13.39 -3.13
N ASP A 108 -14.39 -14.49 -2.62
CA ASP A 108 -14.80 -15.85 -2.98
C ASP A 108 -15.10 -16.74 -1.76
N ASP A 109 -15.02 -16.15 -0.56
CA ASP A 109 -15.21 -16.81 0.74
C ASP A 109 -14.28 -18.02 0.93
N VAL A 110 -13.04 -17.92 0.39
CA VAL A 110 -12.01 -18.95 0.54
C VAL A 110 -10.97 -18.51 1.56
N TRP A 111 -10.79 -19.31 2.61
CA TRP A 111 -9.91 -19.02 3.73
C TRP A 111 -8.92 -20.15 3.95
N LEU A 112 -7.65 -19.83 4.21
CA LEU A 112 -6.60 -20.83 4.40
C LEU A 112 -6.45 -21.23 5.87
N HIS A 113 -6.61 -20.28 6.78
CA HIS A 113 -6.35 -20.46 8.22
C HIS A 113 -7.57 -20.13 9.10
N GLY A 114 -8.54 -19.39 8.57
CA GLY A 114 -9.63 -18.80 9.36
C GLY A 114 -9.18 -17.62 10.24
N GLY A 115 -7.98 -17.11 10.03
CA GLY A 115 -7.34 -16.04 10.81
C GLY A 115 -5.81 -16.11 10.72
N VAL A 116 -5.12 -16.00 11.87
CA VAL A 116 -3.66 -16.10 11.96
C VAL A 116 -3.25 -17.56 12.15
N SER A 117 -2.32 -18.05 11.32
CA SER A 117 -1.79 -19.42 11.42
C SER A 117 -0.97 -19.63 12.72
N PRO A 118 -0.70 -20.91 13.11
CA PRO A 118 0.21 -21.17 14.22
C PRO A 118 1.59 -20.51 14.05
N LEU A 119 2.15 -20.53 12.84
CA LEU A 119 3.42 -19.86 12.53
C LEU A 119 3.28 -18.34 12.65
N GLY A 120 2.17 -17.77 12.16
CA GLY A 120 1.87 -16.34 12.30
C GLY A 120 1.84 -15.87 13.74
N LYS A 121 1.29 -16.68 14.66
CA LYS A 121 1.30 -16.38 16.10
C LYS A 121 2.70 -16.32 16.69
N GLU A 122 3.61 -17.20 16.27
CA GLU A 122 5.01 -17.13 16.68
C GLU A 122 5.72 -15.91 16.09
N VAL A 123 5.43 -15.55 14.83
CA VAL A 123 5.95 -14.33 14.19
C VAL A 123 5.49 -13.08 14.96
N ILE A 124 4.21 -12.99 15.35
CA ILE A 124 3.68 -11.88 16.17
C ILE A 124 4.46 -11.75 17.49
N LYS A 125 4.78 -12.85 18.17
CA LYS A 125 5.58 -12.82 19.41
C LYS A 125 6.98 -12.24 19.17
N GLU A 126 7.65 -12.69 18.10
CA GLU A 126 8.98 -12.16 17.74
C GLU A 126 8.89 -10.67 17.29
N MET A 127 7.86 -10.27 16.55
CA MET A 127 7.63 -8.86 16.20
C MET A 127 7.50 -7.99 17.45
N ASN A 128 6.68 -8.41 18.43
CA ASN A 128 6.52 -7.69 19.69
C ASN A 128 7.82 -7.64 20.51
N LYS A 129 8.60 -8.72 20.52
CA LYS A 129 9.89 -8.80 21.21
C LYS A 129 10.92 -7.83 20.68
N TRP A 130 11.02 -7.69 19.36
CA TRP A 130 12.00 -6.82 18.71
C TRP A 130 11.51 -5.39 18.51
N GLY A 131 10.20 -5.16 18.53
CA GLY A 131 9.62 -3.83 18.31
C GLY A 131 9.30 -3.55 16.85
N ILE A 132 8.87 -4.56 16.09
CA ILE A 132 8.23 -4.39 14.78
C ILE A 132 6.72 -4.29 14.99
N MET A 133 6.10 -3.17 14.59
CA MET A 133 4.65 -3.01 14.66
C MET A 133 3.95 -3.94 13.68
N ILE A 134 2.81 -4.50 14.09
CA ILE A 134 1.95 -5.29 13.20
C ILE A 134 1.15 -4.32 12.33
N ASP A 135 1.22 -4.51 11.02
CA ASP A 135 0.39 -3.79 10.05
C ASP A 135 -0.82 -4.65 9.65
N VAL A 136 -2.01 -4.09 9.80
CA VAL A 136 -3.29 -4.76 9.55
C VAL A 136 -3.97 -4.33 8.25
N SER A 137 -3.26 -3.62 7.36
CA SER A 137 -3.87 -3.06 6.14
C SER A 137 -4.34 -4.10 5.12
N HIS A 138 -3.69 -5.25 5.01
CA HIS A 138 -4.05 -6.33 4.06
C HIS A 138 -4.66 -7.58 4.69
N PRO A 139 -4.36 -7.94 5.95
CA PRO A 139 -4.97 -9.07 6.61
C PRO A 139 -6.49 -9.03 6.62
N ALA A 140 -7.11 -10.23 6.61
CA ALA A 140 -8.55 -10.38 6.77
C ALA A 140 -9.03 -9.88 8.14
N LYS A 141 -10.31 -9.56 8.27
CA LYS A 141 -10.90 -9.15 9.55
C LYS A 141 -10.68 -10.20 10.65
N SER A 142 -10.82 -11.50 10.33
CA SER A 142 -10.52 -12.61 11.26
C SER A 142 -9.05 -12.62 11.70
N SER A 143 -8.12 -12.38 10.75
CA SER A 143 -6.69 -12.28 11.05
C SER A 143 -6.39 -11.08 11.94
N MET A 144 -7.01 -9.93 11.67
CA MET A 144 -6.86 -8.74 12.49
C MET A 144 -7.38 -8.96 13.92
N LYS A 145 -8.50 -9.66 14.08
CA LYS A 145 -9.03 -10.02 15.41
C LYS A 145 -8.03 -10.85 16.21
N ASP A 146 -7.44 -11.87 15.60
CA ASP A 146 -6.38 -12.67 16.23
C ASP A 146 -5.15 -11.80 16.56
N MET A 147 -4.74 -10.89 15.65
CA MET A 147 -3.60 -9.99 15.89
C MET A 147 -3.83 -9.09 17.11
N ILE A 148 -5.03 -8.52 17.27
CA ILE A 148 -5.42 -7.72 18.45
C ILE A 148 -5.31 -8.56 19.73
N GLU A 149 -5.75 -9.81 19.70
CA GLU A 149 -5.74 -10.71 20.85
C GLU A 149 -4.30 -11.10 21.26
N PHE A 150 -3.43 -11.37 20.27
CA PHE A 150 -2.07 -11.85 20.52
C PHE A 150 -1.02 -10.75 20.67
N SER A 151 -1.25 -9.54 20.14
CA SER A 151 -0.28 -8.45 20.24
C SER A 151 -0.22 -7.88 21.66
N LYS A 152 1.00 -7.53 22.08
CA LYS A 152 1.29 -6.81 23.33
C LYS A 152 1.60 -5.34 23.09
N ALA A 153 1.58 -4.89 21.84
CA ALA A 153 1.96 -3.55 21.41
C ALA A 153 0.90 -2.94 20.50
N PRO A 154 0.81 -1.60 20.43
CA PRO A 154 -0.03 -0.91 19.47
C PRO A 154 0.29 -1.34 18.04
N MET A 155 -0.76 -1.40 17.20
CA MET A 155 -0.67 -1.80 15.80
C MET A 155 -0.91 -0.61 14.87
N ILE A 156 -0.58 -0.78 13.60
CA ILE A 156 -0.81 0.21 12.56
C ILE A 156 -1.65 -0.41 11.44
N ALA A 157 -2.60 0.36 10.90
CA ALA A 157 -3.06 0.14 9.54
C ALA A 157 -2.33 1.17 8.67
N SER A 158 -1.31 0.71 7.94
CA SER A 158 -0.40 1.60 7.21
C SER A 158 -1.07 2.32 6.04
N HIS A 159 -2.15 1.73 5.47
CA HIS A 159 -2.89 2.29 4.34
C HIS A 159 -4.29 1.67 4.21
N SER A 160 -5.25 2.16 4.96
CA SER A 160 -6.67 1.73 4.92
C SER A 160 -7.60 2.90 5.13
N SER A 161 -8.83 2.81 4.61
CA SER A 161 -9.85 3.86 4.74
C SER A 161 -11.09 3.33 5.48
N ALA A 162 -12.16 4.14 5.60
CA ALA A 162 -13.36 3.76 6.33
C ALA A 162 -14.35 2.96 5.46
N ARG A 163 -14.69 1.74 5.87
CA ARG A 163 -15.61 0.86 5.13
C ARG A 163 -17.05 1.40 5.13
N ALA A 164 -17.43 2.17 6.13
CA ALA A 164 -18.74 2.81 6.20
C ALA A 164 -18.99 3.81 5.06
N LEU A 165 -17.94 4.45 4.52
CA LEU A 165 -18.03 5.39 3.40
C LEU A 165 -17.83 4.69 2.05
N CYS A 166 -16.97 3.68 1.99
CA CYS A 166 -16.73 2.91 0.78
C CYS A 166 -16.58 1.42 1.15
N ASN A 167 -17.58 0.61 0.80
CA ASN A 167 -17.62 -0.82 1.12
C ASN A 167 -16.64 -1.61 0.25
N HIS A 168 -15.36 -1.49 0.59
CA HIS A 168 -14.26 -2.20 -0.05
C HIS A 168 -13.52 -3.07 0.98
N SER A 169 -13.08 -4.28 0.60
CA SER A 169 -12.42 -5.23 1.52
C SER A 169 -11.11 -4.73 2.12
N ARG A 170 -10.49 -3.71 1.50
CA ARG A 170 -9.28 -3.03 2.02
C ARG A 170 -9.59 -1.99 3.10
N ASN A 171 -10.84 -1.61 3.26
CA ASN A 171 -11.29 -0.63 4.25
C ASN A 171 -11.70 -1.31 5.56
N LEU A 172 -11.50 -0.59 6.67
CA LEU A 172 -11.82 -1.05 8.01
C LEU A 172 -13.25 -0.65 8.39
N ASP A 173 -14.00 -1.59 8.92
CA ASP A 173 -15.32 -1.31 9.49
C ASP A 173 -15.21 -0.69 10.90
N ASP A 174 -16.34 -0.21 11.42
CA ASP A 174 -16.40 0.49 12.72
C ASP A 174 -15.90 -0.36 13.90
N GLU A 175 -16.08 -1.68 13.84
CA GLU A 175 -15.59 -2.59 14.85
C GLU A 175 -14.05 -2.69 14.80
N GLN A 176 -13.48 -2.80 13.60
CA GLN A 176 -12.03 -2.82 13.39
C GLN A 176 -11.38 -1.49 13.79
N LEU A 177 -12.01 -0.35 13.48
CA LEU A 177 -11.57 0.97 13.94
C LEU A 177 -11.58 1.05 15.48
N GLY A 178 -12.61 0.50 16.12
CA GLY A 178 -12.69 0.38 17.58
C GLY A 178 -11.53 -0.43 18.15
N TRP A 179 -11.21 -1.59 17.57
CA TRP A 179 -10.08 -2.43 18.02
C TRP A 179 -8.74 -1.71 17.96
N ILE A 180 -8.46 -0.96 16.87
CA ILE A 180 -7.21 -0.19 16.77
C ILE A 180 -7.15 0.92 17.82
N LYS A 181 -8.24 1.66 18.01
CA LYS A 181 -8.32 2.69 19.04
C LYS A 181 -8.03 2.12 20.44
N GLU A 182 -8.70 1.02 20.82
CA GLU A 182 -8.53 0.37 22.12
C GLU A 182 -7.12 -0.20 22.31
N ASN A 183 -6.50 -0.68 21.23
CA ASN A 183 -5.11 -1.15 21.21
C ASN A 183 -4.09 0.02 21.32
N GLY A 184 -4.51 1.27 21.20
CA GLY A 184 -3.62 2.45 21.17
C GLY A 184 -2.90 2.65 19.82
N GLY A 185 -3.38 2.00 18.78
CA GLY A 185 -2.82 2.03 17.43
C GLY A 185 -3.29 3.22 16.59
N VAL A 186 -2.89 3.24 15.32
CA VAL A 186 -3.16 4.30 14.36
C VAL A 186 -3.61 3.72 13.01
N VAL A 187 -4.60 4.35 12.38
CA VAL A 187 -4.97 4.11 10.99
C VAL A 187 -4.42 5.27 10.13
N GLN A 188 -3.57 4.95 9.18
CA GLN A 188 -3.14 5.89 8.15
C GLN A 188 -4.18 5.83 7.01
N THR A 189 -5.04 6.86 6.92
CA THR A 189 -6.07 6.96 5.88
C THR A 189 -5.41 6.96 4.51
N VAL A 190 -5.81 6.07 3.60
CA VAL A 190 -5.15 5.95 2.30
C VAL A 190 -5.88 6.71 1.20
N ALA A 191 -5.14 7.53 0.47
CA ALA A 191 -5.61 8.22 -0.73
C ALA A 191 -5.55 7.30 -1.96
N PHE A 192 -6.35 6.22 -1.95
CA PHE A 192 -6.42 5.28 -3.07
C PHE A 192 -7.84 5.34 -3.68
N ASN A 193 -7.94 5.76 -4.94
CA ASN A 193 -9.21 6.08 -5.60
C ASN A 193 -10.31 5.02 -5.35
N ALA A 194 -10.00 3.73 -5.56
CA ALA A 194 -10.97 2.65 -5.41
C ALA A 194 -11.40 2.41 -3.96
N TYR A 195 -10.57 2.76 -2.97
CA TYR A 195 -10.87 2.58 -1.55
C TYR A 195 -11.55 3.81 -0.95
N VAL A 196 -11.35 4.98 -1.56
CA VAL A 196 -12.04 6.22 -1.18
C VAL A 196 -13.47 6.23 -1.75
N ASN A 197 -13.63 5.98 -3.05
CA ASN A 197 -14.95 5.91 -3.67
C ASN A 197 -14.94 5.00 -4.90
N THR A 198 -15.30 3.74 -4.71
CA THR A 198 -15.29 2.72 -5.76
C THR A 198 -16.22 3.07 -6.92
N GLU A 199 -17.42 3.60 -6.64
CA GLU A 199 -18.41 3.89 -7.68
C GLU A 199 -17.95 5.06 -8.55
N LYS A 200 -17.51 6.16 -7.93
CA LYS A 200 -16.98 7.35 -8.62
C LYS A 200 -15.72 6.99 -9.44
N ASN A 201 -14.81 6.20 -8.86
CA ASN A 201 -13.62 5.72 -9.56
C ASN A 201 -13.96 4.87 -10.79
N ASN A 202 -14.91 3.94 -10.67
CA ASN A 202 -15.34 3.10 -11.78
C ASN A 202 -16.03 3.91 -12.89
N ALA A 203 -16.89 4.87 -12.51
CA ALA A 203 -17.54 5.76 -13.46
C ALA A 203 -16.52 6.62 -14.22
N TYR A 204 -15.58 7.23 -13.50
CA TYR A 204 -14.49 8.00 -14.09
C TYR A 204 -13.63 7.15 -15.05
N ASN A 205 -13.18 5.98 -14.61
CA ASN A 205 -12.31 5.10 -15.42
C ASN A 205 -13.02 4.64 -16.71
N LYS A 206 -14.31 4.34 -16.61
CA LYS A 206 -15.13 3.98 -17.79
C LYS A 206 -15.21 5.15 -18.79
N ALA A 207 -15.52 6.34 -18.31
CA ALA A 207 -15.63 7.54 -19.14
C ALA A 207 -14.27 7.92 -19.76
N ALA A 208 -13.21 7.89 -18.95
CA ALA A 208 -11.84 8.21 -19.39
C ALA A 208 -11.32 7.22 -20.42
N THR A 209 -11.57 5.91 -20.24
CA THR A 209 -11.18 4.89 -21.20
C THR A 209 -11.88 5.09 -22.54
N ALA A 210 -13.21 5.25 -22.54
CA ALA A 210 -13.97 5.48 -23.77
C ALA A 210 -13.49 6.76 -24.50
N PHE A 211 -13.23 7.82 -23.75
CA PHE A 211 -12.73 9.08 -24.31
C PHE A 211 -11.32 8.93 -24.91
N MET A 212 -10.44 8.20 -24.24
CA MET A 212 -9.10 7.91 -24.74
C MET A 212 -9.12 7.04 -26.02
N GLU A 213 -10.06 6.07 -26.10
CA GLU A 213 -10.29 5.28 -27.30
C GLU A 213 -10.76 6.13 -28.48
N ASP A 214 -11.65 7.10 -28.26
CA ASP A 214 -12.12 8.03 -29.28
C ASP A 214 -10.96 8.92 -29.81
N ILE A 215 -10.14 9.48 -28.92
CA ILE A 215 -8.94 10.23 -29.31
C ILE A 215 -7.96 9.36 -30.07
N ALA A 216 -7.74 8.11 -29.64
CA ALA A 216 -6.87 7.17 -30.35
C ALA A 216 -7.33 6.96 -31.79
N LYS A 217 -8.64 6.76 -32.00
CA LYS A 217 -9.23 6.63 -33.35
C LYS A 217 -9.03 7.89 -34.19
N GLU A 218 -9.28 9.08 -33.61
CA GLU A 218 -9.06 10.38 -34.30
C GLU A 218 -7.61 10.54 -34.75
N GLN A 219 -6.65 10.02 -33.97
CA GLN A 219 -5.21 10.06 -34.25
C GLN A 219 -4.70 8.87 -35.08
N GLY A 220 -5.59 7.99 -35.56
CA GLY A 220 -5.22 6.80 -36.32
C GLY A 220 -4.42 5.75 -35.53
N PHE A 221 -4.54 5.77 -34.18
CA PHE A 221 -3.83 4.86 -33.29
C PHE A 221 -4.74 3.71 -32.83
N THR A 222 -4.26 2.49 -32.94
CA THR A 222 -4.98 1.30 -32.43
C THR A 222 -4.47 0.93 -31.04
N MET A 223 -5.35 1.06 -30.04
CA MET A 223 -5.03 0.63 -28.69
C MET A 223 -5.01 -0.90 -28.58
N MET A 224 -3.99 -1.44 -27.96
CA MET A 224 -3.81 -2.88 -27.73
C MET A 224 -3.98 -3.21 -26.25
N SER A 225 -4.36 -4.46 -25.95
CA SER A 225 -4.26 -4.98 -24.59
C SER A 225 -2.78 -5.06 -24.18
N ARG A 226 -2.53 -5.01 -22.83
CA ARG A 226 -1.15 -5.22 -22.32
C ARG A 226 -0.55 -6.55 -22.79
N ALA A 227 -1.39 -7.59 -22.90
CA ALA A 227 -0.96 -8.92 -23.35
C ALA A 227 -0.51 -8.90 -24.82
N ASP A 228 -1.22 -8.16 -25.65
CA ASP A 228 -0.86 -8.05 -27.07
C ASP A 228 0.33 -7.12 -27.30
N ALA A 229 0.41 -6.01 -26.58
CA ALA A 229 1.57 -5.13 -26.64
C ALA A 229 2.88 -5.85 -26.23
N ARG A 230 2.83 -6.77 -25.27
CA ARG A 230 3.99 -7.58 -24.84
C ARG A 230 4.44 -8.62 -25.87
N LYS A 231 3.64 -8.93 -26.86
CA LYS A 231 4.01 -9.86 -27.96
C LYS A 231 4.78 -9.18 -29.10
N LEU A 232 4.82 -7.85 -29.09
CA LEU A 232 5.60 -7.07 -30.04
C LEU A 232 7.10 -7.27 -29.78
N ASP A 233 7.93 -7.14 -30.82
CA ASP A 233 9.37 -7.03 -30.64
C ASP A 233 9.72 -5.71 -29.90
N GLU A 234 10.94 -5.63 -29.35
CA GLU A 234 11.38 -4.53 -28.48
C GLU A 234 11.21 -3.16 -29.16
N LYS A 235 11.56 -3.02 -30.42
CA LYS A 235 11.46 -1.77 -31.18
C LYS A 235 10.00 -1.37 -31.45
N ALA A 236 9.17 -2.34 -31.82
CA ALA A 236 7.74 -2.11 -32.03
C ALA A 236 7.03 -1.78 -30.69
N GLN A 237 7.45 -2.41 -29.60
CA GLN A 237 6.94 -2.15 -28.27
C GLN A 237 7.29 -0.72 -27.82
N GLU A 238 8.53 -0.27 -28.00
CA GLU A 238 8.96 1.09 -27.69
C GLU A 238 8.15 2.13 -28.49
N ALA A 239 8.02 1.94 -29.80
CA ALA A 239 7.23 2.82 -30.65
C ALA A 239 5.75 2.86 -30.26
N TYR A 240 5.17 1.71 -29.90
CA TYR A 240 3.79 1.63 -29.41
C TYR A 240 3.61 2.43 -28.12
N TYR A 241 4.48 2.23 -27.13
CA TYR A 241 4.37 2.93 -25.86
C TYR A 241 4.63 4.42 -25.97
N GLU A 242 5.55 4.85 -26.83
CA GLU A 242 5.75 6.29 -27.13
C GLU A 242 4.46 6.93 -27.65
N GLN A 243 3.82 6.32 -28.64
CA GLN A 243 2.57 6.82 -29.21
C GLN A 243 1.42 6.74 -28.19
N PHE A 244 1.30 5.63 -27.44
CA PHE A 244 0.32 5.47 -26.39
C PHE A 244 0.43 6.57 -25.34
N MET A 245 1.64 6.95 -24.91
CA MET A 245 1.84 8.00 -23.94
C MET A 245 1.44 9.38 -24.48
N LYS A 246 1.65 9.66 -25.77
CA LYS A 246 1.16 10.88 -26.42
C LYS A 246 -0.37 10.94 -26.42
N ILE A 247 -1.04 9.85 -26.78
CA ILE A 247 -2.50 9.75 -26.75
C ILE A 247 -3.04 9.93 -25.34
N ARG A 248 -2.43 9.26 -24.36
CA ARG A 248 -2.80 9.37 -22.95
C ARG A 248 -2.69 10.80 -22.45
N LYS A 249 -1.58 11.48 -22.77
CA LYS A 249 -1.40 12.89 -22.37
C LYS A 249 -2.45 13.79 -23.01
N LEU A 250 -2.70 13.65 -24.30
CA LEU A 250 -3.72 14.43 -25.02
C LEU A 250 -5.11 14.22 -24.42
N ALA A 251 -5.45 12.96 -24.07
CA ALA A 251 -6.71 12.64 -23.41
C ALA A 251 -6.80 13.31 -22.04
N GLN A 252 -5.75 13.23 -21.23
CA GLN A 252 -5.70 13.86 -19.91
C GLN A 252 -5.86 15.38 -20.00
N ASP A 253 -5.17 16.05 -20.93
CA ASP A 253 -5.25 17.50 -21.11
C ASP A 253 -6.69 17.91 -21.49
N LYS A 254 -7.32 17.21 -22.45
CA LYS A 254 -8.72 17.47 -22.85
C LYS A 254 -9.75 17.13 -21.76
N MET A 255 -9.52 16.10 -20.93
CA MET A 255 -10.38 15.79 -19.78
C MET A 255 -10.32 16.89 -18.72
N ALA A 256 -9.13 17.45 -18.48
CA ALA A 256 -8.95 18.56 -17.53
C ALA A 256 -9.72 19.83 -17.94
N GLU A 257 -9.95 20.03 -19.24
CA GLU A 257 -10.76 21.13 -19.78
C GLU A 257 -12.29 20.92 -19.56
N ASN A 258 -12.71 19.71 -19.15
CA ASN A 258 -14.11 19.32 -19.00
C ASN A 258 -14.38 18.64 -17.64
N PRO A 259 -14.12 19.32 -16.51
CA PRO A 259 -14.20 18.71 -15.17
C PRO A 259 -15.61 18.21 -14.82
N ASP A 260 -16.66 18.84 -15.34
CA ASP A 260 -18.05 18.42 -15.11
C ASP A 260 -18.38 17.06 -15.74
N LYS A 261 -17.67 16.68 -16.81
CA LYS A 261 -17.83 15.38 -17.48
C LYS A 261 -16.94 14.30 -16.90
N PHE A 262 -15.81 14.69 -16.36
CA PHE A 262 -14.80 13.78 -15.80
C PHE A 262 -14.53 14.16 -14.34
N ASP A 263 -15.31 13.58 -13.43
CA ASP A 263 -15.20 13.82 -11.99
C ASP A 263 -14.41 12.67 -11.32
N PRO A 264 -13.07 12.79 -11.19
CA PRO A 264 -12.26 11.80 -10.51
C PRO A 264 -12.48 11.85 -9.00
N VAL A 265 -12.15 10.78 -8.31
CA VAL A 265 -11.99 10.81 -6.86
C VAL A 265 -10.93 11.85 -6.50
N ASN A 266 -11.20 12.69 -5.53
CA ASN A 266 -10.40 13.87 -5.23
C ASN A 266 -10.11 14.02 -3.73
N VAL A 267 -9.35 15.07 -3.38
CA VAL A 267 -8.96 15.36 -1.99
C VAL A 267 -10.17 15.55 -1.09
N SER A 268 -11.30 16.11 -1.55
CA SER A 268 -12.49 16.27 -0.72
C SER A 268 -13.08 14.90 -0.32
N ASP A 269 -13.19 13.96 -1.30
CA ASP A 269 -13.64 12.61 -1.02
C ASP A 269 -12.72 11.91 0.00
N PHE A 270 -11.41 12.16 -0.09
CA PHE A 270 -10.41 11.60 0.82
C PHE A 270 -10.51 12.20 2.23
N VAL A 271 -10.69 13.50 2.35
CA VAL A 271 -10.86 14.21 3.63
C VAL A 271 -12.10 13.72 4.37
N ASP A 272 -13.18 13.36 3.68
CA ASP A 272 -14.37 12.78 4.31
C ASP A 272 -14.05 11.49 5.07
N HIS A 273 -13.14 10.64 4.56
CA HIS A 273 -12.67 9.46 5.28
C HIS A 273 -11.86 9.81 6.53
N ILE A 274 -10.98 10.81 6.45
CA ILE A 274 -10.21 11.30 7.60
C ILE A 274 -11.18 11.82 8.68
N ASP A 275 -12.12 12.68 8.32
CA ASP A 275 -13.10 13.26 9.23
C ASP A 275 -13.97 12.20 9.90
N TYR A 276 -14.43 11.21 9.11
CA TYR A 276 -15.17 10.07 9.64
C TYR A 276 -14.36 9.30 10.68
N MET A 277 -13.11 8.94 10.38
CA MET A 277 -12.28 8.16 11.29
C MET A 277 -11.88 8.99 12.53
N VAL A 278 -11.60 10.29 12.39
CA VAL A 278 -11.33 11.17 13.55
C VAL A 278 -12.55 11.23 14.48
N LYS A 279 -13.77 11.31 13.95
CA LYS A 279 -15.00 11.27 14.76
C LYS A 279 -15.19 9.95 15.49
N LYS A 280 -14.75 8.84 14.91
CA LYS A 280 -14.88 7.49 15.50
C LYS A 280 -13.77 7.18 16.51
N MET A 281 -12.53 7.48 16.16
CA MET A 281 -11.35 7.03 16.91
C MET A 281 -10.72 8.14 17.77
N GLY A 282 -10.86 9.39 17.36
CA GLY A 282 -10.10 10.52 17.87
C GLY A 282 -8.88 10.83 17.02
N ILE A 283 -8.45 12.10 17.04
CA ILE A 283 -7.37 12.61 16.17
C ILE A 283 -6.01 11.91 16.40
N ASP A 284 -5.75 11.44 17.60
CA ASP A 284 -4.50 10.78 17.97
C ASP A 284 -4.34 9.38 17.32
N HIS A 285 -5.41 8.85 16.73
CA HIS A 285 -5.46 7.52 16.13
C HIS A 285 -5.59 7.54 14.59
N VAL A 286 -5.51 8.72 13.96
CA VAL A 286 -5.69 8.88 12.52
C VAL A 286 -4.51 9.62 11.92
N GLY A 287 -3.93 9.02 10.88
CA GLY A 287 -2.87 9.60 10.09
C GLY A 287 -3.22 9.61 8.60
N ILE A 288 -2.25 9.93 7.76
CA ILE A 288 -2.40 10.10 6.31
C ILE A 288 -1.41 9.21 5.57
N SER A 289 -1.89 8.47 4.57
CA SER A 289 -1.10 7.64 3.66
C SER A 289 -1.45 7.94 2.21
N SER A 290 -0.46 8.03 1.35
CA SER A 290 -0.66 8.25 -0.08
C SER A 290 -0.70 6.97 -0.90
N ASP A 291 0.12 6.00 -0.54
CA ASP A 291 0.37 4.77 -1.33
C ASP A 291 0.78 5.07 -2.79
N PHE A 292 1.53 6.15 -3.03
CA PHE A 292 1.88 6.64 -4.38
C PHE A 292 2.57 5.55 -5.23
N ASP A 293 3.54 4.84 -4.68
CA ASP A 293 4.26 3.78 -5.40
C ASP A 293 3.43 2.48 -5.55
N GLY A 294 2.40 2.29 -4.73
CA GLY A 294 1.43 1.19 -4.80
C GLY A 294 0.26 1.43 -5.75
N GLY A 295 0.18 2.63 -6.34
CA GLY A 295 -0.90 3.03 -7.25
C GLY A 295 -1.94 3.95 -6.61
N GLY A 296 -1.66 4.47 -5.43
CA GLY A 296 -2.47 5.48 -4.75
C GLY A 296 -2.27 6.88 -5.34
N GLY A 297 -2.97 7.82 -4.74
CA GLY A 297 -3.15 9.18 -5.19
C GLY A 297 -4.59 9.47 -5.58
N VAL A 298 -5.03 10.69 -5.33
CA VAL A 298 -6.36 11.21 -5.71
C VAL A 298 -6.17 12.54 -6.44
N SER A 299 -7.17 12.98 -7.19
CA SER A 299 -7.10 14.28 -7.86
C SER A 299 -6.87 15.41 -6.85
N GLY A 300 -5.82 16.21 -7.05
CA GLY A 300 -5.35 17.26 -6.13
C GLY A 300 -4.30 16.79 -5.11
N TRP A 301 -3.98 15.48 -5.09
CA TRP A 301 -2.85 14.91 -4.36
C TRP A 301 -2.37 13.62 -5.04
N ASN A 302 -1.69 13.79 -6.19
CA ASN A 302 -1.19 12.70 -7.03
C ASN A 302 0.27 12.33 -6.73
N ASP A 303 1.01 13.23 -6.10
CA ASP A 303 2.40 13.00 -5.70
C ASP A 303 2.78 13.87 -4.49
N ALA A 304 4.00 13.64 -3.97
CA ALA A 304 4.49 14.30 -2.76
C ALA A 304 4.64 15.83 -2.90
N SER A 305 4.74 16.39 -4.11
CA SER A 305 4.85 17.83 -4.31
C SER A 305 3.54 18.58 -4.02
N GLU A 306 2.41 17.88 -4.09
CA GLU A 306 1.07 18.41 -3.83
C GLU A 306 0.64 18.28 -2.34
N THR A 307 1.50 17.77 -1.45
CA THR A 307 1.15 17.47 -0.04
C THR A 307 0.79 18.72 0.79
N LEU A 308 1.13 19.89 0.34
CA LEU A 308 0.82 21.16 1.05
C LEU A 308 -0.38 21.91 0.46
N ASN A 309 -1.09 21.33 -0.50
CA ASN A 309 -2.29 21.89 -1.09
C ASN A 309 -3.56 21.64 -0.19
#